data_f698f67ec35661e36dcd6d9a11e89cd2
#
_entry.id   f698f67ec35661e36dcd6d9a11e89cd2
#
_cell.length_a   1.000
_cell.length_b   1.000
_cell.length_c   1.000
_cell.angle_alpha   90.00
_cell.angle_beta   90.00
_cell.angle_gamma   90.00
#
_symmetry.space_group_name_H-M   'P 1'
#
loop_
_entity.id
_entity.type
_entity.pdbx_description
1 polymer ?
#
loop_
_entity_poly.entity_id
_entity_poly.type
_entity_poly.pdbx_seq_one_letter_code
_entity_poly.pdbx_strand_id
1 'polypeptide(L)'
;STVNDFTMLDEAEATDDTTVVFHMKRPYSIWPYTMAITGILPEHAYGPDYGQNPIGSGRYIMKQWDKGQQVIFEANPDYYGEAPKMKHVTVLFMEEDAAFAAVQAGQADLAYTAASYSDLTVDGYDLLAFKTVDNRGFNLPAVPSGAVTADGVAAGNDFTSDVRVRRAINLGIDREEMIQHVLNGYGSPAYSVCDKMPWYNEASETSYDPEAAKTLLEEAGWTEGKDGIREKDGVQAGFTLMYPASDSVRQALAADTAN
;
A
#
# COMPACT_ATOMS: atom_id res chain seq x y z
N SER A 1 -10.75 -2.03 -0.29
CA SER A 1 -11.45 -3.09 0.48
C SER A 1 -10.63 -4.36 0.40
N THR A 2 -10.22 -4.89 1.53
CA THR A 2 -9.61 -6.21 1.61
C THR A 2 -10.69 -7.24 1.33
N VAL A 3 -10.60 -7.91 0.19
CA VAL A 3 -11.44 -9.07 -0.12
C VAL A 3 -10.74 -10.29 0.47
N ASN A 4 -11.36 -10.92 1.46
CA ASN A 4 -10.84 -12.16 2.03
C ASN A 4 -10.94 -13.28 0.98
N ASP A 5 -9.88 -14.02 0.78
CA ASP A 5 -9.86 -15.13 -0.16
C ASP A 5 -10.43 -16.40 0.50
N PHE A 6 -11.67 -16.73 0.17
CA PHE A 6 -12.35 -17.94 0.59
C PHE A 6 -12.41 -19.02 -0.50
N THR A 7 -11.68 -18.88 -1.60
CA THR A 7 -11.74 -19.81 -2.74
C THR A 7 -11.38 -21.25 -2.37
N MET A 8 -10.51 -21.41 -1.36
CA MET A 8 -10.10 -22.73 -0.87
C MET A 8 -11.02 -23.31 0.22
N LEU A 9 -11.97 -22.52 0.73
CA LEU A 9 -12.99 -23.02 1.66
C LEU A 9 -14.00 -23.86 0.88
N ASP A 10 -14.29 -25.06 1.40
CA ASP A 10 -15.38 -25.92 0.91
C ASP A 10 -16.64 -25.70 1.74
N GLU A 11 -16.54 -25.85 3.06
CA GLU A 11 -17.65 -25.72 3.99
C GLU A 11 -17.16 -25.14 5.32
N ALA A 12 -18.05 -24.42 6.01
CA ALA A 12 -17.87 -24.00 7.40
C ALA A 12 -19.01 -24.60 8.23
N GLU A 13 -18.68 -25.45 9.21
CA GLU A 13 -19.62 -26.18 10.04
C GLU A 13 -19.50 -25.71 11.50
N ALA A 14 -20.62 -25.31 12.12
CA ALA A 14 -20.70 -25.11 13.55
C ALA A 14 -21.03 -26.47 14.22
N THR A 15 -20.03 -27.11 14.82
CA THR A 15 -20.20 -28.43 15.45
C THR A 15 -20.76 -28.36 16.85
N ASP A 16 -20.62 -27.21 17.50
CA ASP A 16 -21.23 -26.89 18.81
C ASP A 16 -21.27 -25.36 19.00
N ASP A 17 -21.74 -24.90 20.16
CA ASP A 17 -21.93 -23.47 20.49
C ASP A 17 -20.62 -22.65 20.48
N THR A 18 -19.46 -23.29 20.46
CA THR A 18 -18.14 -22.64 20.61
C THR A 18 -17.13 -23.06 19.55
N THR A 19 -17.48 -24.02 18.69
CA THR A 19 -16.57 -24.63 17.75
C THR A 19 -17.05 -24.47 16.30
N VAL A 20 -16.21 -23.94 15.44
CA VAL A 20 -16.40 -23.90 13.99
C VAL A 20 -15.30 -24.70 13.30
N VAL A 21 -15.69 -25.63 12.45
CA VAL A 21 -14.77 -26.44 11.62
C VAL A 21 -14.82 -25.93 10.19
N PHE A 22 -13.64 -25.63 9.65
CA PHE A 22 -13.48 -25.24 8.25
C PHE A 22 -12.97 -26.41 7.44
N HIS A 23 -13.78 -26.90 6.52
CA HIS A 23 -13.40 -27.94 5.57
C HIS A 23 -12.76 -27.28 4.34
N MET A 24 -11.54 -27.66 4.04
CA MET A 24 -10.77 -27.08 2.94
C MET A 24 -10.73 -28.00 1.73
N LYS A 25 -10.89 -27.47 0.52
CA LYS A 25 -10.78 -28.23 -0.75
C LYS A 25 -9.42 -28.92 -0.92
N ARG A 26 -8.39 -28.32 -0.33
CA ARG A 26 -7.02 -28.87 -0.26
C ARG A 26 -6.27 -28.16 0.88
N PRO A 27 -5.11 -28.68 1.34
CA PRO A 27 -4.29 -28.00 2.33
C PRO A 27 -3.96 -26.58 1.88
N TYR A 28 -4.22 -25.59 2.76
CA TYR A 28 -4.06 -24.16 2.50
C TYR A 28 -3.45 -23.45 3.70
N SER A 29 -2.14 -23.28 3.69
CA SER A 29 -1.36 -22.76 4.82
C SER A 29 -1.63 -21.29 5.14
N ILE A 30 -2.22 -20.53 4.21
CA ILE A 30 -2.57 -19.11 4.40
C ILE A 30 -3.89 -18.94 5.17
N TRP A 31 -4.70 -20.00 5.31
CA TRP A 31 -6.01 -19.93 5.95
C TRP A 31 -6.03 -19.26 7.33
N PRO A 32 -5.10 -19.53 8.26
CA PRO A 32 -5.07 -18.84 9.55
C PRO A 32 -4.92 -17.32 9.44
N TYR A 33 -4.15 -16.85 8.45
CA TYR A 33 -4.00 -15.41 8.19
C TYR A 33 -5.27 -14.81 7.60
N THR A 34 -5.95 -15.51 6.70
CA THR A 34 -7.26 -15.10 6.18
C THR A 34 -8.26 -14.94 7.32
N MET A 35 -8.31 -15.88 8.25
CA MET A 35 -9.22 -15.82 9.41
C MET A 35 -8.82 -14.72 10.39
N ALA A 36 -7.53 -14.41 10.57
CA ALA A 36 -7.08 -13.35 11.47
C ALA A 36 -7.59 -11.95 11.06
N ILE A 37 -7.86 -11.73 9.78
CA ILE A 37 -8.39 -10.46 9.24
C ILE A 37 -9.89 -10.52 8.92
N THR A 38 -10.53 -11.68 9.13
CA THR A 38 -11.98 -11.85 8.89
C THR A 38 -12.75 -11.41 10.10
N GLY A 39 -13.61 -10.41 9.95
CA GLY A 39 -14.52 -9.96 11.02
C GLY A 39 -15.59 -11.00 11.31
N ILE A 40 -15.86 -11.25 12.59
CA ILE A 40 -16.97 -12.08 13.03
C ILE A 40 -18.22 -11.19 13.13
N LEU A 41 -19.29 -11.59 12.46
CA LEU A 41 -20.54 -10.84 12.37
C LEU A 41 -21.62 -11.51 13.19
N PRO A 42 -22.39 -10.79 14.02
CA PRO A 42 -23.49 -11.38 14.77
C PRO A 42 -24.69 -11.65 13.85
N GLU A 43 -25.15 -12.87 13.80
CA GLU A 43 -26.25 -13.30 12.93
C GLU A 43 -27.51 -12.44 13.11
N HIS A 44 -27.89 -12.15 14.37
CA HIS A 44 -29.09 -11.38 14.70
C HIS A 44 -29.08 -9.93 14.19
N ALA A 45 -27.92 -9.37 13.85
CA ALA A 45 -27.76 -7.99 13.38
C ALA A 45 -27.27 -7.90 11.93
N TYR A 46 -26.88 -9.04 11.33
CA TYR A 46 -26.35 -9.03 9.98
C TYR A 46 -27.45 -8.81 8.95
N GLY A 47 -27.30 -7.78 8.12
CA GLY A 47 -28.26 -7.42 7.10
C GLY A 47 -27.72 -6.30 6.17
N PRO A 48 -28.55 -5.78 5.25
CA PRO A 48 -28.14 -4.78 4.27
C PRO A 48 -27.52 -3.53 4.87
N ASP A 49 -27.95 -3.12 6.07
CA ASP A 49 -27.48 -1.91 6.74
C ASP A 49 -26.38 -2.17 7.76
N TYR A 50 -25.89 -3.41 7.89
CA TYR A 50 -24.86 -3.75 8.87
C TYR A 50 -23.60 -2.91 8.74
N GLY A 51 -23.15 -2.62 7.52
CA GLY A 51 -21.98 -1.79 7.26
C GLY A 51 -22.10 -0.34 7.76
N GLN A 52 -23.33 0.13 8.02
CA GLN A 52 -23.59 1.47 8.57
C GLN A 52 -23.80 1.44 10.09
N ASN A 53 -24.19 0.30 10.64
CA ASN A 53 -24.45 0.09 12.06
C ASN A 53 -23.74 -1.19 12.55
N PRO A 54 -22.40 -1.26 12.45
CA PRO A 54 -21.69 -2.50 12.79
C PRO A 54 -21.73 -2.77 14.29
N ILE A 55 -21.86 -4.04 14.63
CA ILE A 55 -21.70 -4.56 16.00
C ILE A 55 -20.44 -5.41 16.02
N GLY A 56 -19.53 -5.09 16.91
CA GLY A 56 -18.27 -5.81 17.07
C GLY A 56 -17.93 -6.02 18.54
N SER A 57 -16.99 -6.92 18.80
CA SER A 57 -16.46 -7.21 20.15
C SER A 57 -15.21 -6.39 20.51
N GLY A 58 -14.92 -5.33 19.74
CA GLY A 58 -13.74 -4.47 19.91
C GLY A 58 -13.82 -3.56 21.14
N ARG A 59 -12.71 -2.82 21.38
CA ARG A 59 -12.56 -1.88 22.51
C ARG A 59 -13.54 -0.72 22.48
N TYR A 60 -14.05 -0.39 21.27
CA TYR A 60 -14.90 0.76 21.03
C TYR A 60 -16.15 0.35 20.24
N ILE A 61 -17.25 1.04 20.53
CA ILE A 61 -18.53 0.94 19.83
C ILE A 61 -18.71 2.20 18.99
N MET A 62 -19.05 2.05 17.70
CA MET A 62 -19.40 3.16 16.84
C MET A 62 -20.75 3.72 17.28
N LYS A 63 -20.79 5.03 17.57
CA LYS A 63 -22.00 5.74 18.02
C LYS A 63 -22.60 6.58 16.92
N GLN A 64 -21.76 7.16 16.08
CA GLN A 64 -22.19 8.07 15.01
C GLN A 64 -21.22 8.01 13.85
N TRP A 65 -21.73 8.04 12.65
CA TRP A 65 -20.95 8.16 11.42
C TRP A 65 -21.52 9.28 10.55
N ASP A 66 -20.83 10.41 10.50
CA ASP A 66 -21.12 11.51 9.60
C ASP A 66 -20.31 11.29 8.31
N LYS A 67 -20.96 10.76 7.27
CA LYS A 67 -20.30 10.33 6.03
C LYS A 67 -19.48 11.44 5.41
N GLY A 68 -18.21 11.16 5.14
CA GLY A 68 -17.25 12.12 4.59
C GLY A 68 -16.68 13.13 5.58
N GLN A 69 -17.08 13.10 6.85
CA GLN A 69 -16.63 14.03 7.86
C GLN A 69 -15.94 13.37 9.05
N GLN A 70 -16.65 12.49 9.77
CA GLN A 70 -16.13 11.87 10.99
C GLN A 70 -16.85 10.60 11.38
N VAL A 71 -16.20 9.82 12.26
CA VAL A 71 -16.84 8.75 13.04
C VAL A 71 -16.56 8.96 14.52
N ILE A 72 -17.59 8.81 15.34
CA ILE A 72 -17.51 8.94 16.81
C ILE A 72 -17.68 7.56 17.44
N PHE A 73 -16.75 7.23 18.33
CA PHE A 73 -16.72 6.01 19.09
C PHE A 73 -16.78 6.25 20.59
N GLU A 74 -17.41 5.31 21.32
CA GLU A 74 -17.35 5.23 22.78
C GLU A 74 -16.67 3.92 23.20
N ALA A 75 -16.01 3.96 24.36
CA ALA A 75 -15.44 2.76 24.97
C ALA A 75 -16.53 1.70 25.18
N ASN A 76 -16.23 0.47 24.79
CA ASN A 76 -17.12 -0.67 24.98
C ASN A 76 -17.04 -1.16 26.44
N PRO A 77 -18.11 -1.03 27.23
CA PRO A 77 -18.10 -1.48 28.62
C PRO A 77 -18.00 -3.00 28.75
N ASP A 78 -18.40 -3.74 27.71
CA ASP A 78 -18.41 -5.21 27.69
C ASP A 78 -17.16 -5.77 26.98
N TYR A 79 -16.13 -4.95 26.78
CA TYR A 79 -14.90 -5.42 26.16
C TYR A 79 -14.21 -6.48 27.04
N TYR A 80 -13.90 -7.63 26.47
CA TYR A 80 -13.33 -8.79 27.17
C TYR A 80 -11.88 -8.63 27.65
N GLY A 81 -11.18 -7.60 27.20
CA GLY A 81 -9.80 -7.28 27.57
C GLY A 81 -9.72 -6.09 28.52
N GLU A 82 -8.53 -5.49 28.59
CA GLU A 82 -8.32 -4.26 29.37
C GLU A 82 -9.14 -3.10 28.82
N ALA A 83 -9.90 -2.44 29.67
CA ALA A 83 -10.71 -1.29 29.29
C ALA A 83 -9.85 -0.16 28.70
N PRO A 84 -10.28 0.47 27.60
CA PRO A 84 -9.53 1.57 27.01
C PRO A 84 -9.50 2.77 27.94
N LYS A 85 -8.35 3.48 27.99
CA LYS A 85 -8.19 4.69 28.80
C LYS A 85 -9.01 5.87 28.28
N MET A 86 -9.08 6.01 26.96
CA MET A 86 -9.94 7.00 26.30
C MET A 86 -11.38 6.53 26.27
N LYS A 87 -12.30 7.32 26.80
CA LYS A 87 -13.75 6.97 26.80
C LYS A 87 -14.41 7.29 25.47
N HIS A 88 -13.95 8.30 24.80
CA HIS A 88 -14.45 8.78 23.51
C HIS A 88 -13.29 8.91 22.53
N VAL A 89 -13.50 8.51 21.29
CA VAL A 89 -12.58 8.69 20.19
C VAL A 89 -13.35 9.22 18.99
N THR A 90 -12.91 10.33 18.45
CA THR A 90 -13.46 10.89 17.21
C THR A 90 -12.41 10.80 16.11
N VAL A 91 -12.73 10.13 15.00
CA VAL A 91 -11.88 10.07 13.82
C VAL A 91 -12.40 11.07 12.79
N LEU A 92 -11.61 12.08 12.50
CA LEU A 92 -11.90 13.12 11.51
C LEU A 92 -11.32 12.68 10.16
N PHE A 93 -12.08 12.80 9.08
CA PHE A 93 -11.62 12.51 7.73
C PHE A 93 -11.05 13.78 7.11
N MET A 94 -9.76 13.82 6.91
CA MET A 94 -9.02 14.97 6.39
C MET A 94 -7.94 14.51 5.41
N GLU A 95 -7.62 15.36 4.45
CA GLU A 95 -6.41 15.21 3.63
C GLU A 95 -5.16 15.51 4.48
N GLU A 96 -4.00 15.06 4.03
CA GLU A 96 -2.73 15.13 4.78
C GLU A 96 -2.40 16.52 5.31
N ASP A 97 -2.51 17.55 4.47
CA ASP A 97 -2.22 18.95 4.82
C ASP A 97 -3.17 19.47 5.93
N ALA A 98 -4.46 19.16 5.79
CA ALA A 98 -5.48 19.57 6.74
C ALA A 98 -5.32 18.83 8.08
N ALA A 99 -4.93 17.55 8.06
CA ALA A 99 -4.67 16.75 9.25
C ALA A 99 -3.46 17.32 10.02
N PHE A 100 -2.38 17.67 9.33
CA PHE A 100 -1.22 18.31 9.95
C PHE A 100 -1.56 19.69 10.53
N ALA A 101 -2.31 20.52 9.78
CA ALA A 101 -2.76 21.82 10.27
C ALA A 101 -3.68 21.71 11.50
N ALA A 102 -4.52 20.68 11.58
CA ALA A 102 -5.38 20.43 12.74
C ALA A 102 -4.56 20.11 14.00
N VAL A 103 -3.48 19.35 13.90
CA VAL A 103 -2.54 19.11 15.00
C VAL A 103 -1.83 20.41 15.40
N GLN A 104 -1.32 21.19 14.44
CA GLN A 104 -0.68 22.48 14.73
C GLN A 104 -1.62 23.45 15.45
N ALA A 105 -2.91 23.41 15.14
CA ALA A 105 -3.93 24.23 15.77
C ALA A 105 -4.45 23.67 17.11
N GLY A 106 -3.96 22.51 17.56
CA GLY A 106 -4.45 21.82 18.76
C GLY A 106 -5.89 21.29 18.63
N GLN A 107 -6.36 21.06 17.41
CA GLN A 107 -7.70 20.55 17.12
C GLN A 107 -7.75 19.01 16.98
N ALA A 108 -6.60 18.38 16.89
CA ALA A 108 -6.46 16.92 16.86
C ALA A 108 -5.33 16.48 17.79
N ASP A 109 -5.54 15.41 18.54
CA ASP A 109 -4.55 14.84 19.47
C ASP A 109 -3.55 13.94 18.75
N LEU A 110 -3.92 13.42 17.58
CA LEU A 110 -3.11 12.54 16.74
C LEU A 110 -3.45 12.76 15.28
N ALA A 111 -2.44 12.85 14.42
CA ALA A 111 -2.63 12.81 12.98
C ALA A 111 -1.69 11.80 12.31
N TYR A 112 -2.18 11.14 11.28
CA TYR A 112 -1.34 10.44 10.31
C TYR A 112 -0.93 11.45 9.23
N THR A 113 0.37 11.58 8.99
CA THR A 113 0.92 12.54 8.04
C THR A 113 1.93 11.90 7.11
N ALA A 114 2.22 12.54 6.00
CA ALA A 114 3.26 12.11 5.07
C ALA A 114 4.67 12.34 5.66
N ALA A 115 5.66 11.61 5.13
CA ALA A 115 7.06 11.75 5.52
C ALA A 115 7.61 13.16 5.31
N SER A 116 7.08 13.91 4.34
CA SER A 116 7.44 15.31 4.08
C SER A 116 7.21 16.27 5.25
N TYR A 117 6.37 15.90 6.21
CA TYR A 117 6.14 16.69 7.45
C TYR A 117 7.06 16.29 8.60
N SER A 118 7.91 15.28 8.44
CA SER A 118 8.73 14.72 9.53
C SER A 118 9.77 15.68 10.11
N ASP A 119 10.19 16.67 9.34
CA ASP A 119 11.14 17.71 9.78
C ASP A 119 10.46 18.85 10.54
N LEU A 120 9.13 18.87 10.57
CA LEU A 120 8.36 19.90 11.24
C LEU A 120 8.07 19.50 12.68
N THR A 121 8.35 20.38 13.61
CA THR A 121 8.03 20.20 15.03
C THR A 121 6.73 20.93 15.38
N VAL A 122 5.91 20.31 16.21
CA VAL A 122 4.70 20.91 16.76
C VAL A 122 4.80 20.87 18.27
N ASP A 123 4.69 22.05 18.92
CA ASP A 123 4.81 22.15 20.38
C ASP A 123 3.77 21.28 21.08
N GLY A 124 4.26 20.43 22.00
CA GLY A 124 3.42 19.51 22.79
C GLY A 124 3.06 18.21 22.09
N TYR A 125 3.62 17.93 20.91
CA TYR A 125 3.43 16.69 20.17
C TYR A 125 4.76 15.99 19.88
N ASP A 126 4.73 14.67 19.83
CA ASP A 126 5.85 13.83 19.45
C ASP A 126 5.63 13.22 18.08
N LEU A 127 6.69 13.15 17.27
CA LEU A 127 6.69 12.40 16.02
C LEU A 127 6.89 10.90 16.31
N LEU A 128 5.94 10.08 15.90
CA LEU A 128 5.99 8.63 16.03
C LEU A 128 6.23 7.98 14.67
N ALA A 129 7.43 7.48 14.44
CA ALA A 129 7.79 6.76 13.23
C ALA A 129 7.69 5.24 13.44
N PHE A 130 6.78 4.61 12.72
CA PHE A 130 6.56 3.16 12.79
C PHE A 130 7.20 2.45 11.61
N LYS A 131 7.92 1.37 11.90
CA LYS A 131 8.39 0.46 10.84
C LYS A 131 7.24 -0.43 10.40
N THR A 132 7.02 -0.49 9.10
CA THR A 132 5.98 -1.32 8.48
C THR A 132 6.59 -2.27 7.46
N VAL A 133 5.80 -3.20 6.94
CA VAL A 133 6.13 -4.06 5.78
C VAL A 133 5.56 -3.48 4.48
N ASP A 134 4.93 -2.30 4.55
CA ASP A 134 4.45 -1.59 3.35
C ASP A 134 5.64 -1.17 2.49
N ASN A 135 5.58 -1.46 1.21
CA ASN A 135 6.57 -1.04 0.25
C ASN A 135 5.92 -0.28 -0.92
N ARG A 136 6.70 0.57 -1.53
CA ARG A 136 6.31 1.38 -2.68
C ARG A 136 7.18 1.05 -3.86
N GLY A 137 6.58 0.86 -5.02
CA GLY A 137 7.30 0.52 -6.23
C GLY A 137 6.43 0.67 -7.47
N PHE A 138 7.03 0.40 -8.62
CA PHE A 138 6.36 0.50 -9.91
C PHE A 138 6.05 -0.88 -10.48
N ASN A 139 4.83 -1.04 -10.99
CA ASN A 139 4.47 -2.19 -11.80
C ASN A 139 4.65 -1.80 -13.27
N LEU A 140 5.57 -2.44 -13.95
CA LEU A 140 5.86 -2.22 -15.35
C LEU A 140 5.21 -3.32 -16.21
N PRO A 141 4.48 -2.97 -17.29
CA PRO A 141 3.97 -3.97 -18.22
C PRO A 141 5.08 -4.87 -18.76
N ALA A 142 4.89 -6.17 -18.66
CA ALA A 142 5.84 -7.19 -19.14
C ALA A 142 5.47 -7.78 -20.51
N VAL A 143 4.42 -7.26 -21.13
CA VAL A 143 3.92 -7.69 -22.43
C VAL A 143 3.93 -6.51 -23.42
N PRO A 144 4.09 -6.73 -24.73
CA PRO A 144 4.08 -5.65 -25.71
C PRO A 144 2.71 -4.98 -25.83
N SER A 145 2.71 -3.80 -26.44
CA SER A 145 1.49 -3.05 -26.73
C SER A 145 0.51 -3.87 -27.54
N GLY A 146 -0.80 -3.66 -27.30
CA GLY A 146 -1.87 -4.41 -27.95
C GLY A 146 -2.28 -5.69 -27.21
N ALA A 147 -1.62 -6.04 -26.12
CA ALA A 147 -2.12 -7.07 -25.21
C ALA A 147 -3.44 -6.61 -24.55
N VAL A 148 -4.27 -7.57 -24.16
CA VAL A 148 -5.56 -7.33 -23.50
C VAL A 148 -5.64 -8.21 -22.27
N THR A 149 -6.10 -7.63 -21.16
CA THR A 149 -6.33 -8.38 -19.92
C THR A 149 -7.53 -9.33 -20.06
N ALA A 150 -7.72 -10.23 -19.10
CA ALA A 150 -8.89 -11.11 -19.07
C ALA A 150 -10.23 -10.33 -19.05
N ASP A 151 -10.22 -9.11 -18.51
CA ASP A 151 -11.38 -8.22 -18.44
C ASP A 151 -11.54 -7.32 -19.68
N GLY A 152 -10.75 -7.55 -20.72
CA GLY A 152 -10.82 -6.80 -21.99
C GLY A 152 -10.17 -5.42 -21.97
N VAL A 153 -9.37 -5.10 -20.95
CA VAL A 153 -8.66 -3.81 -20.85
C VAL A 153 -7.35 -3.87 -21.64
N ALA A 154 -7.09 -2.84 -22.46
CA ALA A 154 -5.83 -2.71 -23.17
C ALA A 154 -4.64 -2.64 -22.19
N ALA A 155 -3.61 -3.40 -22.47
CA ALA A 155 -2.43 -3.52 -21.64
C ALA A 155 -1.16 -3.57 -22.50
N GLY A 156 -0.01 -3.51 -21.84
CA GLY A 156 1.28 -3.66 -22.47
C GLY A 156 1.96 -2.33 -22.85
N ASN A 157 3.26 -2.43 -23.07
CA ASN A 157 4.10 -1.33 -23.51
C ASN A 157 5.33 -1.91 -24.21
N ASP A 158 5.65 -1.46 -25.42
CA ASP A 158 6.72 -2.01 -26.25
C ASP A 158 8.12 -1.77 -25.65
N PHE A 159 8.29 -0.68 -24.91
CA PHE A 159 9.55 -0.36 -24.23
C PHE A 159 9.75 -1.28 -23.01
N THR A 160 8.78 -1.30 -22.08
CA THR A 160 8.91 -2.06 -20.82
C THR A 160 8.68 -3.57 -20.96
N SER A 161 8.16 -4.05 -22.10
CA SER A 161 7.98 -5.50 -22.35
C SER A 161 9.31 -6.25 -22.42
N ASP A 162 10.41 -5.58 -22.79
CA ASP A 162 11.75 -6.17 -22.77
C ASP A 162 12.28 -6.25 -21.32
N VAL A 163 12.68 -7.44 -20.89
CA VAL A 163 13.21 -7.64 -19.53
C VAL A 163 14.48 -6.85 -19.27
N ARG A 164 15.30 -6.59 -20.30
CA ARG A 164 16.53 -5.80 -20.17
C ARG A 164 16.21 -4.36 -19.82
N VAL A 165 15.15 -3.80 -20.43
CA VAL A 165 14.65 -2.46 -20.10
C VAL A 165 14.18 -2.39 -18.65
N ARG A 166 13.37 -3.34 -18.19
CA ARG A 166 12.93 -3.37 -16.79
C ARG A 166 14.09 -3.50 -15.80
N ARG A 167 15.11 -4.31 -16.15
CA ARG A 167 16.35 -4.41 -15.37
C ARG A 167 17.14 -3.10 -15.38
N ALA A 168 17.24 -2.43 -16.53
CA ALA A 168 17.89 -1.12 -16.63
C ALA A 168 17.21 -0.08 -15.75
N ILE A 169 15.87 -0.01 -15.77
CA ILE A 169 15.11 0.89 -14.88
C ILE A 169 15.42 0.57 -13.41
N ASN A 170 15.48 -0.71 -13.05
CA ASN A 170 15.77 -1.13 -11.67
C ASN A 170 17.19 -0.75 -11.22
N LEU A 171 18.18 -0.83 -12.10
CA LEU A 171 19.58 -0.41 -11.86
C LEU A 171 19.73 1.11 -11.84
N GLY A 172 18.93 1.83 -12.62
CA GLY A 172 19.02 3.28 -12.77
C GLY A 172 18.38 4.07 -11.62
N ILE A 173 17.64 3.45 -10.72
CA ILE A 173 16.99 4.12 -9.59
C ILE A 173 17.89 4.08 -8.35
N ASP A 174 18.32 5.27 -7.89
CA ASP A 174 19.02 5.44 -6.61
C ASP A 174 18.00 5.48 -5.46
N ARG A 175 17.75 4.31 -4.86
CA ARG A 175 16.78 4.17 -3.76
C ARG A 175 17.20 4.90 -2.49
N GLU A 176 18.50 4.96 -2.22
CA GLU A 176 19.03 5.65 -1.03
C GLU A 176 18.83 7.15 -1.16
N GLU A 177 19.17 7.73 -2.33
CA GLU A 177 18.96 9.14 -2.60
C GLU A 177 17.46 9.49 -2.55
N MET A 178 16.61 8.68 -3.17
CA MET A 178 15.16 8.84 -3.16
C MET A 178 14.58 8.83 -1.73
N ILE A 179 15.06 7.96 -0.84
CA ILE A 179 14.66 7.93 0.57
C ILE A 179 15.02 9.24 1.26
N GLN A 180 16.22 9.78 1.01
CA GLN A 180 16.63 11.04 1.61
C GLN A 180 15.79 12.22 1.10
N HIS A 181 15.59 12.31 -0.22
CA HIS A 181 14.92 13.45 -0.83
C HIS A 181 13.40 13.45 -0.67
N VAL A 182 12.77 12.27 -0.76
CA VAL A 182 11.30 12.16 -0.75
C VAL A 182 10.76 11.82 0.63
N LEU A 183 11.49 11.01 1.40
CA LEU A 183 11.02 10.47 2.68
C LEU A 183 11.76 11.05 3.88
N ASN A 184 12.61 12.06 3.71
CA ASN A 184 13.44 12.65 4.78
C ASN A 184 14.18 11.59 5.61
N GLY A 185 14.64 10.51 4.96
CA GLY A 185 15.30 9.40 5.62
C GLY A 185 14.37 8.38 6.31
N TYR A 186 13.05 8.58 6.29
CA TYR A 186 12.08 7.66 6.90
C TYR A 186 11.69 6.54 5.95
N GLY A 187 12.62 5.63 5.71
CA GLY A 187 12.42 4.48 4.83
C GLY A 187 13.62 3.56 4.79
N SER A 188 13.56 2.58 3.94
CA SER A 188 14.69 1.73 3.58
C SER A 188 14.48 1.21 2.16
N PRO A 189 15.57 0.95 1.40
CA PRO A 189 15.44 0.34 0.08
C PRO A 189 14.62 -0.93 0.13
N ALA A 190 13.77 -1.12 -0.88
CA ALA A 190 13.00 -2.33 -1.10
C ALA A 190 13.29 -2.87 -2.51
N TYR A 191 13.44 -4.19 -2.62
CA TYR A 191 13.82 -4.85 -3.88
C TYR A 191 12.77 -5.85 -4.34
N SER A 192 11.77 -6.11 -3.52
CA SER A 192 10.63 -6.97 -3.86
C SER A 192 9.41 -6.61 -3.03
N VAL A 193 8.25 -7.14 -3.41
CA VAL A 193 7.00 -7.03 -2.63
C VAL A 193 7.07 -7.81 -1.30
N CYS A 194 8.07 -8.68 -1.13
CA CYS A 194 8.28 -9.49 0.07
C CYS A 194 9.38 -8.93 0.97
N ASP A 195 9.79 -7.69 0.77
CA ASP A 195 10.85 -7.07 1.55
C ASP A 195 10.53 -7.15 3.05
N LYS A 196 11.55 -7.49 3.86
CA LYS A 196 11.43 -7.70 5.32
C LYS A 196 10.50 -8.84 5.76
N MET A 197 9.97 -9.62 4.84
CA MET A 197 9.20 -10.83 5.18
C MET A 197 10.11 -12.02 5.46
N PRO A 198 9.67 -13.03 6.25
CA PRO A 198 10.49 -14.21 6.56
C PRO A 198 10.94 -15.03 5.34
N TRP A 199 10.29 -14.84 4.21
CA TRP A 199 10.59 -15.50 2.92
C TRP A 199 11.23 -14.56 1.91
N TYR A 200 11.76 -13.42 2.33
CA TYR A 200 12.51 -12.51 1.47
C TYR A 200 13.73 -13.19 0.85
N ASN A 201 13.95 -12.92 -0.41
CA ASN A 201 15.10 -13.46 -1.14
C ASN A 201 16.13 -12.35 -1.39
N GLU A 202 17.24 -12.39 -0.67
CA GLU A 202 18.35 -11.42 -0.80
C GLU A 202 18.91 -11.35 -2.24
N ALA A 203 18.77 -12.43 -3.04
CA ALA A 203 19.19 -12.41 -4.44
C ALA A 203 18.35 -11.46 -5.34
N SER A 204 17.26 -10.89 -4.82
CA SER A 204 16.50 -9.82 -5.49
C SER A 204 17.13 -8.45 -5.37
N GLU A 205 18.10 -8.26 -4.47
CA GLU A 205 18.77 -6.99 -4.26
C GLU A 205 19.55 -6.56 -5.51
N THR A 206 19.43 -5.29 -5.83
CA THR A 206 20.03 -4.69 -7.01
C THR A 206 20.70 -3.38 -6.59
N SER A 207 22.00 -3.27 -6.78
CA SER A 207 22.73 -2.02 -6.56
C SER A 207 22.36 -0.96 -7.59
N TYR A 208 22.41 0.30 -7.20
CA TYR A 208 22.37 1.41 -8.15
C TYR A 208 23.60 1.37 -9.06
N ASP A 209 23.37 1.23 -10.36
CA ASP A 209 24.44 1.19 -11.39
C ASP A 209 23.91 1.76 -12.72
N PRO A 210 23.96 3.09 -12.88
CA PRO A 210 23.45 3.74 -14.07
C PRO A 210 24.25 3.39 -15.35
N GLU A 211 25.52 3.01 -15.24
CA GLU A 211 26.30 2.61 -16.42
C GLU A 211 25.91 1.22 -16.91
N ALA A 212 25.69 0.28 -16.00
CA ALA A 212 25.11 -1.02 -16.36
C ALA A 212 23.69 -0.86 -16.92
N ALA A 213 22.88 0.08 -16.39
CA ALA A 213 21.57 0.38 -16.94
C ALA A 213 21.64 0.85 -18.41
N LYS A 214 22.54 1.79 -18.71
CA LYS A 214 22.76 2.27 -20.09
C LYS A 214 23.18 1.12 -21.02
N THR A 215 24.11 0.29 -20.58
CA THR A 215 24.57 -0.89 -21.34
C THR A 215 23.41 -1.84 -21.68
N LEU A 216 22.56 -2.15 -20.71
CA LEU A 216 21.37 -3.00 -20.94
C LEU A 216 20.39 -2.39 -21.94
N LEU A 217 20.20 -1.06 -21.92
CA LEU A 217 19.33 -0.39 -22.89
C LEU A 217 19.93 -0.47 -24.31
N GLU A 218 21.24 -0.30 -24.45
CA GLU A 218 21.96 -0.45 -25.72
C GLU A 218 21.90 -1.90 -26.26
N GLU A 219 22.12 -2.89 -25.41
CA GLU A 219 21.95 -4.31 -25.74
C GLU A 219 20.50 -4.64 -26.15
N ALA A 220 19.52 -3.93 -25.60
CA ALA A 220 18.13 -4.05 -26.00
C ALA A 220 17.80 -3.33 -27.33
N GLY A 221 18.77 -2.59 -27.88
CA GLY A 221 18.64 -1.83 -29.14
C GLY A 221 18.09 -0.41 -28.93
N TRP A 222 17.98 0.06 -27.69
CA TRP A 222 17.54 1.42 -27.35
C TRP A 222 18.75 2.34 -27.25
N THR A 223 19.11 2.98 -28.35
CA THR A 223 20.28 3.89 -28.45
C THR A 223 19.87 5.33 -28.25
N GLU A 224 20.79 6.15 -27.78
CA GLU A 224 20.54 7.58 -27.57
C GLU A 224 20.24 8.28 -28.89
N GLY A 225 19.11 8.95 -28.99
CA GLY A 225 18.70 9.77 -30.12
C GLY A 225 19.24 11.19 -30.06
N LYS A 226 18.89 12.01 -31.05
CA LYS A 226 19.43 13.38 -31.21
C LYS A 226 19.07 14.33 -30.06
N ASP A 227 17.95 14.07 -29.39
CA ASP A 227 17.42 14.90 -28.30
C ASP A 227 17.72 14.32 -26.90
N GLY A 228 18.67 13.35 -26.83
CA GLY A 228 18.98 12.65 -25.58
C GLY A 228 17.95 11.58 -25.18
N ILE A 229 16.85 11.47 -25.90
CA ILE A 229 15.84 10.44 -25.68
C ILE A 229 16.26 9.19 -26.45
N ARG A 230 16.26 8.04 -25.78
CA ARG A 230 16.59 6.76 -26.45
C ARG A 230 15.51 6.38 -27.46
N GLU A 231 15.95 5.79 -28.56
CA GLU A 231 15.08 5.33 -29.64
C GLU A 231 15.49 3.96 -30.17
N LYS A 232 14.51 3.25 -30.71
CA LYS A 232 14.68 1.96 -31.38
C LYS A 232 13.71 1.86 -32.54
N ASP A 233 14.21 1.54 -33.73
CA ASP A 233 13.39 1.39 -34.96
C ASP A 233 12.47 2.60 -35.25
N GLY A 234 12.93 3.81 -34.91
CA GLY A 234 12.19 5.05 -35.08
C GLY A 234 11.12 5.33 -34.00
N VAL A 235 11.06 4.52 -32.95
CA VAL A 235 10.17 4.70 -31.80
C VAL A 235 10.98 5.23 -30.62
N GLN A 236 10.50 6.31 -30.00
CA GLN A 236 11.13 6.86 -28.79
C GLN A 236 10.81 6.00 -27.57
N ALA A 237 11.79 5.81 -26.69
CA ALA A 237 11.60 5.16 -25.40
C ALA A 237 10.67 6.02 -24.51
N GLY A 238 9.68 5.37 -23.94
CA GLY A 238 8.77 6.09 -23.03
C GLY A 238 7.64 5.24 -22.50
N PHE A 239 7.14 5.66 -21.35
CA PHE A 239 5.93 5.14 -20.73
C PHE A 239 5.34 6.19 -19.80
N THR A 240 4.09 6.03 -19.43
CA THR A 240 3.42 6.93 -18.50
C THR A 240 3.41 6.32 -17.11
N LEU A 241 3.97 7.04 -16.13
CA LEU A 241 3.83 6.72 -14.71
C LEU A 241 2.49 7.25 -14.20
N MET A 242 1.71 6.38 -13.57
CA MET A 242 0.45 6.75 -12.92
C MET A 242 0.55 6.56 -11.41
N TYR A 243 -0.01 7.52 -10.69
CA TYR A 243 -0.10 7.48 -9.23
C TYR A 243 -1.46 8.03 -8.78
N PRO A 244 -1.95 7.67 -7.56
CA PRO A 244 -3.15 8.26 -6.99
C PRO A 244 -2.94 9.75 -6.70
N ALA A 245 -3.82 10.62 -7.17
CA ALA A 245 -3.70 12.08 -6.99
C ALA A 245 -3.74 12.52 -5.51
N SER A 246 -4.33 11.69 -4.63
CA SER A 246 -4.43 11.94 -3.18
C SER A 246 -3.24 11.43 -2.37
N ASP A 247 -2.19 10.90 -3.01
CA ASP A 247 -1.00 10.36 -2.32
C ASP A 247 0.23 11.17 -2.71
N SER A 248 0.57 12.15 -1.89
CA SER A 248 1.70 13.07 -2.11
C SER A 248 3.05 12.34 -2.16
N VAL A 249 3.22 11.28 -1.39
CA VAL A 249 4.44 10.47 -1.37
C VAL A 249 4.61 9.71 -2.69
N ARG A 250 3.56 9.05 -3.19
CA ARG A 250 3.64 8.37 -4.51
C ARG A 250 3.86 9.35 -5.65
N GLN A 251 3.26 10.53 -5.58
CA GLN A 251 3.52 11.60 -6.55
C GLN A 251 4.98 12.01 -6.55
N ALA A 252 5.58 12.27 -5.38
CA ALA A 252 6.97 12.67 -5.24
C ALA A 252 7.93 11.56 -5.69
N LEU A 253 7.68 10.29 -5.32
CA LEU A 253 8.46 9.14 -5.78
C LEU A 253 8.41 8.98 -7.32
N ALA A 254 7.24 9.19 -7.92
CA ALA A 254 7.09 9.13 -9.37
C ALA A 254 7.82 10.27 -10.09
N ALA A 255 7.77 11.49 -9.54
CA ALA A 255 8.48 12.65 -10.08
C ALA A 255 10.00 12.48 -9.98
N ASP A 256 10.50 12.00 -8.85
CA ASP A 256 11.93 11.73 -8.63
C ASP A 256 12.43 10.61 -9.56
N THR A 257 11.64 9.58 -9.78
CA THR A 257 11.97 8.50 -10.75
C THR A 257 11.99 8.99 -12.20
N ALA A 258 11.24 10.02 -12.55
CA ALA A 258 11.13 10.53 -13.91
C ALA A 258 12.28 11.49 -14.29
N ASN A 259 13.01 11.99 -13.31
CA ASN A 259 14.18 12.87 -13.47
C ASN A 259 15.49 12.09 -13.58
#